data_92d56cae25c8ccc378bebb090ef7ced6
#
_entry.id   92d56cae25c8ccc378bebb090ef7ced6
#
_cell.length_a   1.000
_cell.length_b   1.000
_cell.length_c   1.000
_cell.angle_alpha   90.00
_cell.angle_beta   90.00
_cell.angle_gamma   90.00
#
_symmetry.space_group_name_H-M   'P 1'
#
loop_
_entity.id
_entity.type
_entity.pdbx_description
1 polymer ?
#
loop_
_entity_poly.entity_id
_entity_poly.type
_entity_poly.pdbx_seq_one_letter_code
_entity_poly.pdbx_strand_id
1 'polypeptide(L)'
;MEFVKRNSELGKITRGDIVQVYLSAKNSSGKCVQEGTRPMVVISNNVCNSVSPVITALPCTSSIGKINKNMPTHVIINDLEGTGLTKKSVVMAEQITSIDKRDIVAFLGTIPKKYLNPIKKAAMVQLAL
;
A
#
# COMPACT_ATOMS: atom_id res chain seq x y z
N MET A 1 7.24 5.49 22.70
CA MET A 1 6.09 5.03 21.95
C MET A 1 6.47 4.79 20.50
N GLU A 2 6.13 3.62 20.06
CA GLU A 2 6.47 3.19 18.72
C GLU A 2 5.97 4.14 17.64
N PHE A 3 4.73 4.58 17.77
CA PHE A 3 4.14 5.45 16.75
C PHE A 3 4.87 6.79 16.67
N VAL A 4 5.27 7.33 17.83
CA VAL A 4 6.00 8.61 17.83
C VAL A 4 7.33 8.47 17.10
N LYS A 5 8.06 7.38 17.34
CA LYS A 5 9.31 7.12 16.61
C LYS A 5 9.04 6.96 15.12
N ARG A 6 8.02 6.20 14.75
CA ARG A 6 7.67 6.01 13.36
C ARG A 6 7.25 7.32 12.71
N ASN A 7 6.51 8.13 13.46
CA ASN A 7 6.06 9.41 12.95
C ASN A 7 7.25 10.31 12.57
N SER A 8 8.31 10.28 13.35
CA SER A 8 9.51 11.06 13.03
C SER A 8 10.24 10.51 11.81
N GLU A 9 9.96 9.27 11.42
CA GLU A 9 10.57 8.63 10.28
C GLU A 9 9.72 8.68 9.02
N LEU A 10 8.53 9.27 9.07
CA LEU A 10 7.63 9.30 7.91
C LEU A 10 8.23 10.04 6.73
N GLY A 11 9.16 10.96 6.96
CA GLY A 11 9.88 11.62 5.89
C GLY A 11 10.84 10.72 5.14
N LYS A 12 11.10 9.53 5.68
CA LYS A 12 12.02 8.55 5.07
C LYS A 12 11.29 7.43 4.36
N ILE A 13 10.00 7.56 4.15
CA ILE A 13 9.22 6.55 3.44
C ILE A 13 9.78 6.41 2.03
N THR A 14 9.99 5.17 1.61
CA THR A 14 10.52 4.89 0.28
C THR A 14 9.57 3.97 -0.48
N ARG A 15 9.70 4.03 -1.80
CA ARG A 15 8.92 3.15 -2.68
C ARG A 15 9.20 1.69 -2.31
N GLY A 16 8.13 0.92 -2.17
CA GLY A 16 8.22 -0.47 -1.78
C GLY A 16 7.98 -0.72 -0.30
N ASP A 17 7.96 0.33 0.50
CA ASP A 17 7.61 0.18 1.91
C ASP A 17 6.16 -0.23 2.05
N ILE A 18 5.89 -1.06 3.07
CA ILE A 18 4.53 -1.46 3.40
C ILE A 18 4.15 -0.78 4.70
N VAL A 19 3.07 -0.02 4.66
CA VAL A 19 2.60 0.76 5.80
C VAL A 19 1.16 0.37 6.12
N GLN A 20 0.82 0.45 7.41
CA GLN A 20 -0.54 0.25 7.86
C GLN A 20 -1.23 1.60 7.86
N VAL A 21 -2.33 1.71 7.14
CA VAL A 21 -3.02 2.97 6.94
C VAL A 21 -4.42 2.89 7.52
N TYR A 22 -4.81 3.93 8.26
CA TYR A 22 -6.18 4.04 8.76
C TYR A 22 -7.09 4.53 7.65
N LEU A 23 -8.21 3.85 7.48
CA LEU A 23 -9.22 4.21 6.49
C LEU A 23 -10.49 4.60 7.23
N SER A 24 -11.05 5.76 6.88
CA SER A 24 -12.27 6.19 7.52
C SER A 24 -13.46 5.37 7.00
N ALA A 25 -14.51 5.32 7.80
CA ALA A 25 -15.71 4.54 7.49
C ALA A 25 -16.53 5.12 6.35
N LYS A 26 -16.28 6.37 5.97
CA LYS A 26 -17.11 7.05 4.96
C LYS A 26 -16.29 7.31 3.71
N ASN A 27 -16.89 7.06 2.57
CA ASN A 27 -16.32 7.47 1.30
C ASN A 27 -17.10 8.66 0.74
N SER A 28 -16.68 9.15 -0.41
CA SER A 28 -17.28 10.34 -1.03
C SER A 28 -18.73 10.15 -1.45
N SER A 29 -19.18 8.92 -1.62
CA SER A 29 -20.57 8.66 -2.01
C SER A 29 -21.47 8.46 -0.79
N GLY A 30 -20.94 8.58 0.42
CA GLY A 30 -21.68 8.39 1.64
C GLY A 30 -21.88 6.94 2.04
N LYS A 31 -21.41 6.01 1.26
CA LYS A 31 -21.48 4.59 1.60
C LYS A 31 -20.41 4.26 2.63
N CYS A 32 -20.75 3.33 3.52
CA CYS A 32 -19.76 2.81 4.45
C CYS A 32 -18.74 1.99 3.70
N VAL A 33 -17.46 2.34 3.89
CA VAL A 33 -16.38 1.47 3.48
C VAL A 33 -15.87 0.78 4.73
N GLN A 34 -15.10 -0.27 4.55
CA GLN A 34 -14.54 -0.98 5.70
C GLN A 34 -13.67 -0.03 6.50
N GLU A 35 -14.11 0.25 7.72
CA GLU A 35 -13.36 1.07 8.65
C GLU A 35 -12.26 0.26 9.28
N GLY A 36 -11.13 0.91 9.57
CA GLY A 36 -10.02 0.27 10.25
C GLY A 36 -8.72 0.51 9.50
N THR A 37 -7.76 -0.36 9.72
CA THR A 37 -6.44 -0.23 9.12
C THR A 37 -6.27 -1.28 8.02
N ARG A 38 -5.44 -0.92 7.03
CA ARG A 38 -5.15 -1.80 5.91
C ARG A 38 -3.69 -1.64 5.52
N PRO A 39 -2.99 -2.75 5.21
CA PRO A 39 -1.63 -2.62 4.68
C PRO A 39 -1.65 -2.11 3.25
N MET A 40 -0.72 -1.22 2.95
CA MET A 40 -0.60 -0.63 1.62
C MET A 40 0.87 -0.56 1.22
N VAL A 41 1.13 -0.77 -0.06
CA VAL A 41 2.49 -0.68 -0.61
C VAL A 41 2.68 0.71 -1.21
N VAL A 42 3.72 1.41 -0.78
CA VAL A 42 4.05 2.74 -1.27
C VAL A 42 4.65 2.62 -2.66
N ILE A 43 4.11 3.35 -3.63
CA ILE A 43 4.62 3.34 -5.00
C ILE A 43 5.07 4.70 -5.51
N SER A 44 4.80 5.77 -4.79
CA SER A 44 5.25 7.11 -5.19
C SER A 44 6.78 7.20 -5.12
N ASN A 45 7.35 8.09 -5.93
CA ASN A 45 8.80 8.21 -6.02
C ASN A 45 9.37 8.80 -4.73
N ASN A 46 10.65 8.50 -4.50
CA ASN A 46 11.28 8.81 -3.22
C ASN A 46 11.47 10.30 -2.99
N VAL A 47 11.65 11.10 -4.03
CA VAL A 47 11.76 12.55 -3.88
C VAL A 47 10.42 13.09 -3.36
N CYS A 48 9.32 12.70 -3.98
CA CYS A 48 7.99 13.12 -3.54
C CYS A 48 7.70 12.60 -2.13
N ASN A 49 8.07 11.36 -1.84
CA ASN A 49 7.85 10.77 -0.52
C ASN A 49 8.53 11.56 0.59
N SER A 50 9.68 12.18 0.29
CA SER A 50 10.43 12.92 1.32
C SER A 50 9.87 14.32 1.57
N VAL A 51 9.23 14.93 0.59
CA VAL A 51 8.81 16.34 0.70
C VAL A 51 7.30 16.55 0.74
N SER A 52 6.54 15.60 0.22
CA SER A 52 5.08 15.75 0.16
C SER A 52 4.41 15.25 1.45
N PRO A 53 3.33 15.90 1.91
CA PRO A 53 2.53 15.36 3.01
C PRO A 53 1.69 14.15 2.58
N VAL A 54 1.69 13.83 1.30
CA VAL A 54 0.87 12.77 0.71
C VAL A 54 1.76 11.78 -0.02
N ILE A 55 1.45 10.50 0.12
CA ILE A 55 2.09 9.44 -0.67
C ILE A 55 1.05 8.76 -1.54
N THR A 56 1.50 8.01 -2.54
CA THR A 56 0.62 7.18 -3.36
C THR A 56 0.88 5.73 -3.04
N ALA A 57 -0.17 4.97 -2.81
CA ALA A 57 -0.04 3.60 -2.37
C ALA A 57 -1.12 2.70 -2.96
N LEU A 58 -0.86 1.39 -2.92
CA LEU A 58 -1.76 0.36 -3.39
C LEU A 58 -2.13 -0.55 -2.23
N PRO A 59 -3.42 -0.80 -2.00
CA PRO A 59 -3.82 -1.66 -0.89
C PRO A 59 -3.50 -3.12 -1.15
N CYS A 60 -3.27 -3.83 -0.06
CA CYS A 60 -3.07 -5.28 -0.05
C CYS A 60 -4.23 -5.92 0.69
N THR A 61 -4.68 -7.06 0.19
CA THR A 61 -5.70 -7.84 0.88
C THR A 61 -5.27 -9.29 0.96
N SER A 62 -5.58 -9.94 2.07
CA SER A 62 -5.36 -11.38 2.22
C SER A 62 -6.61 -12.19 1.91
N SER A 63 -7.68 -11.55 1.48
CA SER A 63 -8.93 -12.25 1.13
C SER A 63 -8.73 -13.05 -0.15
N ILE A 64 -8.75 -14.37 -0.02
CA ILE A 64 -8.52 -15.27 -1.14
C ILE A 64 -9.57 -15.10 -2.22
N GLY A 65 -10.81 -14.80 -1.82
CA GLY A 65 -11.89 -14.60 -2.78
C GLY A 65 -11.67 -13.43 -3.73
N LYS A 66 -10.73 -12.55 -3.40
CA LYS A 66 -10.41 -11.40 -4.27
C LYS A 66 -9.20 -11.66 -5.15
N ILE A 67 -8.53 -12.79 -4.99
CA ILE A 67 -7.37 -13.11 -5.81
C ILE A 67 -7.86 -13.62 -7.17
N ASN A 68 -7.58 -12.85 -8.20
CA ASN A 68 -7.94 -13.21 -9.57
C ASN A 68 -6.66 -13.19 -10.40
N LYS A 69 -6.21 -14.38 -10.79
CA LYS A 69 -4.97 -14.53 -11.55
C LYS A 69 -5.01 -13.87 -12.92
N ASN A 70 -6.20 -13.64 -13.45
CA ASN A 70 -6.35 -13.03 -14.76
C ASN A 70 -6.48 -11.51 -14.70
N MET A 71 -6.45 -10.94 -13.51
CA MET A 71 -6.57 -9.50 -13.33
C MET A 71 -5.22 -8.85 -13.53
N PRO A 72 -5.01 -8.06 -14.59
CA PRO A 72 -3.68 -7.50 -14.89
C PRO A 72 -3.21 -6.47 -13.88
N THR A 73 -4.11 -5.98 -13.02
CA THR A 73 -3.78 -5.01 -11.97
C THR A 73 -3.50 -5.67 -10.63
N HIS A 74 -3.55 -7.00 -10.55
CA HIS A 74 -3.29 -7.74 -9.31
C HIS A 74 -1.90 -8.34 -9.32
N VAL A 75 -1.19 -8.22 -8.20
CA VAL A 75 0.11 -8.87 -7.99
C VAL A 75 0.03 -9.70 -6.72
N ILE A 76 0.24 -11.00 -6.86
CA ILE A 76 0.16 -11.93 -5.74
C ILE A 76 1.50 -11.97 -5.03
N ILE A 77 1.47 -11.75 -3.71
CA ILE A 77 2.65 -11.75 -2.85
C ILE A 77 2.66 -13.05 -2.06
N ASN A 78 3.50 -13.98 -2.47
CA ASN A 78 3.68 -15.27 -1.79
C ASN A 78 4.83 -15.24 -0.81
N ASP A 79 5.88 -14.49 -1.12
CA ASP A 79 7.06 -14.38 -0.28
C ASP A 79 6.85 -13.23 0.68
N LEU A 80 6.63 -13.58 1.95
CA LEU A 80 6.26 -12.60 2.97
C LEU A 80 7.45 -12.12 3.80
N GLU A 81 8.65 -12.60 3.51
CA GLU A 81 9.83 -12.24 4.28
C GLU A 81 10.11 -10.74 4.20
N GLY A 82 10.25 -10.12 5.36
CA GLY A 82 10.53 -8.69 5.45
C GLY A 82 9.36 -7.77 5.20
N THR A 83 8.17 -8.32 4.90
CA THR A 83 7.00 -7.52 4.56
C THR A 83 6.18 -7.10 5.77
N GLY A 84 6.26 -7.84 6.86
CA GLY A 84 5.37 -7.63 8.00
C GLY A 84 3.97 -8.18 7.78
N LEU A 85 3.69 -8.75 6.62
CA LEU A 85 2.41 -9.40 6.35
C LEU A 85 2.43 -10.83 6.89
N THR A 86 1.28 -11.30 7.37
CA THR A 86 1.17 -12.62 7.99
C THR A 86 0.56 -13.67 7.08
N LYS A 87 0.00 -13.26 5.96
CA LYS A 87 -0.68 -14.16 5.02
C LYS A 87 -0.37 -13.76 3.60
N LYS A 88 -0.40 -14.75 2.70
CA LYS A 88 -0.39 -14.51 1.27
C LYS A 88 -1.40 -13.42 0.94
N SER A 89 -0.97 -12.44 0.16
CA SER A 89 -1.75 -11.25 -0.11
C SER A 89 -1.74 -10.91 -1.58
N VAL A 90 -2.69 -10.09 -2.01
CA VAL A 90 -2.71 -9.54 -3.35
C VAL A 90 -2.66 -8.02 -3.27
N VAL A 91 -1.77 -7.42 -4.06
CA VAL A 91 -1.68 -5.97 -4.23
C VAL A 91 -2.61 -5.59 -5.37
N MET A 92 -3.49 -4.62 -5.13
CA MET A 92 -4.53 -4.25 -6.09
C MET A 92 -4.26 -2.86 -6.65
N ALA A 93 -3.69 -2.81 -7.86
CA ALA A 93 -3.35 -1.54 -8.49
C ALA A 93 -4.58 -0.76 -8.94
N GLU A 94 -5.72 -1.43 -9.16
CA GLU A 94 -6.94 -0.72 -9.52
C GLU A 94 -7.48 0.15 -8.38
N GLN A 95 -6.97 -0.03 -7.16
CA GLN A 95 -7.34 0.77 -6.02
C GLN A 95 -6.25 1.75 -5.60
N ILE A 96 -5.43 2.15 -6.57
CA ILE A 96 -4.39 3.17 -6.34
C ILE A 96 -5.01 4.41 -5.73
N THR A 97 -4.38 4.94 -4.68
CA THR A 97 -4.94 6.08 -3.96
C THR A 97 -3.86 6.91 -3.30
N SER A 98 -4.19 8.15 -3.04
CA SER A 98 -3.34 9.08 -2.30
C SER A 98 -3.64 8.95 -0.81
N ILE A 99 -2.58 8.88 -0.01
CA ILE A 99 -2.66 8.71 1.43
C ILE A 99 -1.98 9.88 2.12
N ASP A 100 -2.69 10.52 3.04
CA ASP A 100 -2.08 11.52 3.92
C ASP A 100 -1.16 10.79 4.89
N LYS A 101 0.07 11.29 5.05
CA LYS A 101 1.03 10.66 5.96
C LYS A 101 0.50 10.56 7.38
N ARG A 102 -0.41 11.46 7.79
CA ARG A 102 -1.01 11.43 9.13
C ARG A 102 -1.89 10.19 9.35
N ASP A 103 -2.34 9.55 8.27
CA ASP A 103 -3.16 8.35 8.37
C ASP A 103 -2.33 7.08 8.44
N ILE A 104 -1.02 7.17 8.35
CA ILE A 104 -0.14 6.03 8.51
C ILE A 104 0.02 5.76 10.00
N VAL A 105 -0.41 4.59 10.45
CA VAL A 105 -0.39 4.26 11.87
C VAL A 105 0.76 3.34 12.25
N ALA A 106 1.38 2.67 11.27
CA ALA A 106 2.51 1.78 11.54
C ALA A 106 3.30 1.53 10.27
N PHE A 107 4.58 1.23 10.45
CA PHE A 107 5.45 0.75 9.39
C PHE A 107 5.54 -0.76 9.53
N LEU A 108 5.18 -1.51 8.49
CA LEU A 108 5.15 -2.97 8.55
C LEU A 108 6.42 -3.61 8.04
N GLY A 109 6.94 -3.13 6.94
CA GLY A 109 8.11 -3.72 6.32
C GLY A 109 8.31 -3.21 4.91
N THR A 110 8.94 -4.03 4.09
CA THR A 110 9.29 -3.65 2.71
C THR A 110 8.97 -4.83 1.79
N ILE A 111 8.42 -4.53 0.63
CA ILE A 111 8.12 -5.56 -0.35
C ILE A 111 9.44 -6.12 -0.92
N PRO A 112 9.56 -7.44 -1.12
CA PRO A 112 10.73 -7.98 -1.78
C PRO A 112 10.93 -7.37 -3.17
N LYS A 113 12.18 -7.12 -3.52
CA LYS A 113 12.51 -6.42 -4.76
C LYS A 113 11.93 -7.08 -6.01
N LYS A 114 11.79 -8.40 -5.99
CA LYS A 114 11.24 -9.14 -7.13
C LYS A 114 9.81 -8.74 -7.48
N TYR A 115 9.08 -8.11 -6.55
CA TYR A 115 7.71 -7.68 -6.80
C TYR A 115 7.62 -6.23 -7.29
N LEU A 116 8.70 -5.45 -7.21
CA LEU A 116 8.65 -4.04 -7.59
C LEU A 116 8.28 -3.85 -9.05
N ASN A 117 8.89 -4.63 -9.93
CA ASN A 117 8.61 -4.49 -11.37
C ASN A 117 7.19 -4.97 -11.73
N PRO A 118 6.73 -6.13 -11.25
CA PRO A 118 5.33 -6.52 -11.46
C PRO A 118 4.33 -5.49 -10.93
N ILE A 119 4.59 -4.89 -9.77
CA ILE A 119 3.71 -3.87 -9.19
C ILE A 119 3.72 -2.62 -10.08
N LYS A 120 4.89 -2.20 -10.54
CA LYS A 120 5.00 -1.07 -11.46
C LYS A 120 4.16 -1.33 -12.72
N LYS A 121 4.28 -2.52 -13.30
CA LYS A 121 3.54 -2.86 -14.52
C LYS A 121 2.03 -2.85 -14.27
N ALA A 122 1.59 -3.37 -13.13
CA ALA A 122 0.17 -3.37 -12.78
C ALA A 122 -0.36 -1.94 -12.66
N ALA A 123 0.41 -1.05 -12.04
CA ALA A 123 0.02 0.36 -11.93
C ALA A 123 -0.02 1.02 -13.30
N MET A 124 0.94 0.71 -14.17
CA MET A 124 0.95 1.25 -15.53
C MET A 124 -0.28 0.79 -16.32
N VAL A 125 -0.70 -0.46 -16.14
CA VAL A 125 -1.92 -0.95 -16.78
C VAL A 125 -3.13 -0.16 -16.28
N GLN A 126 -3.23 0.02 -14.97
CA GLN A 126 -4.36 0.73 -14.38
C GLN A 126 -4.45 2.17 -14.89
N LEU A 127 -3.30 2.83 -15.07
CA LEU A 127 -3.26 4.23 -15.43
C LEU A 127 -3.07 4.45 -16.94
N ALA A 128 -2.96 3.37 -17.70
CA ALA A 128 -2.72 3.41 -19.16
C ALA A 128 -1.45 4.19 -19.53
N LEU A 129 -0.39 3.93 -18.77
CA LEU A 129 0.90 4.58 -19.02
C LEU A 129 1.85 3.69 -19.81
#